data_86323e83dda1a47f8a048636e91a8664
#
_entry.id   86323e83dda1a47f8a048636e91a8664
#
_cell.length_a   1.000
_cell.length_b   1.000
_cell.length_c   1.000
_cell.angle_alpha   90.00
_cell.angle_beta   90.00
_cell.angle_gamma   90.00
#
_symmetry.space_group_name_H-M   'P 1'
#
loop_
_entity.id
_entity.type
_entity.pdbx_description
1 polymer ?
#
loop_
_entity_poly.entity_id
_entity_poly.type
_entity_poly.pdbx_seq_one_letter_code
_entity_poly.pdbx_strand_id
1 'polypeptide(L)'
;MNTTKTLSVIALALLLTACGGGKPHPVAITLESDQPEDTALPSPAHHSQLKLPIGNHWNTWQCREGSFDTRYPDSSKQNLQLRYMSGEHTLEQRPGDNPATYENGQIAFYSDGQSAALARPASATVLLTGCRP
;
A
#
# COMPACT_ATOMS: atom_id res chain seq x y z
N MET A 1 17.76 47.31 9.39
CA MET A 1 16.58 47.70 10.22
C MET A 1 15.63 46.53 10.18
N ASN A 2 15.76 45.74 11.18
CA ASN A 2 14.80 45.43 12.25
C ASN A 2 13.63 44.62 11.77
N THR A 3 13.65 43.34 12.13
CA THR A 3 13.00 42.73 13.31
C THR A 3 11.59 42.27 12.95
N THR A 4 11.13 41.12 13.20
CA THR A 4 10.81 40.63 14.54
C THR A 4 10.56 39.12 14.49
N LYS A 5 11.22 38.40 15.39
CA LYS A 5 10.94 37.01 15.77
C LYS A 5 9.68 36.99 16.63
N THR A 6 8.72 36.16 16.30
CA THR A 6 7.66 35.79 17.24
C THR A 6 7.77 34.28 17.51
N LEU A 7 8.27 33.96 18.69
CA LEU A 7 8.19 32.63 19.31
C LEU A 7 6.75 32.42 19.82
N SER A 8 6.06 31.43 19.28
CA SER A 8 4.86 30.88 19.93
C SER A 8 5.21 29.57 20.59
N VAL A 9 5.28 29.64 21.90
CA VAL A 9 5.38 28.49 22.79
C VAL A 9 3.95 27.97 22.99
N ILE A 10 3.64 26.77 22.47
CA ILE A 10 2.40 26.07 22.79
C ILE A 10 2.74 24.97 23.79
N ALA A 11 2.29 25.17 25.02
CA ALA A 11 2.36 24.20 26.10
C ALA A 11 1.34 23.08 25.84
N LEU A 12 1.83 21.87 25.74
CA LEU A 12 1.00 20.66 25.60
C LEU A 12 0.75 20.08 27.00
N ALA A 13 -0.48 20.18 27.47
CA ALA A 13 -0.93 19.59 28.73
C ALA A 13 -1.20 18.08 28.51
N LEU A 14 -0.47 17.25 29.25
CA LEU A 14 -0.68 15.81 29.39
C LEU A 14 -1.85 15.56 30.36
N LEU A 15 -2.93 14.95 29.90
CA LEU A 15 -3.95 14.34 30.73
C LEU A 15 -3.78 12.83 30.75
N LEU A 16 -3.23 12.33 31.85
CA LEU A 16 -3.23 10.92 32.23
C LEU A 16 -4.58 10.59 32.88
N THR A 17 -5.38 9.75 32.26
CA THR A 17 -6.51 9.07 32.90
C THR A 17 -6.21 7.60 33.05
N ALA A 18 -5.91 7.22 34.28
CA ALA A 18 -5.86 5.83 34.74
C ALA A 18 -7.25 5.45 35.29
N CYS A 19 -7.80 4.34 34.84
CA CYS A 19 -8.88 3.56 35.48
C CYS A 19 -8.90 2.19 34.80
N GLY A 20 -8.99 1.07 35.45
CA GLY A 20 -9.36 0.65 36.77
C GLY A 20 -9.42 -0.87 36.73
N GLY A 21 -9.01 -1.51 37.81
CA GLY A 21 -8.93 -2.95 37.93
C GLY A 21 -10.28 -3.65 37.91
N GLY A 22 -10.35 -4.72 37.14
CA GLY A 22 -11.38 -5.75 37.23
C GLY A 22 -10.83 -7.02 37.86
N LYS A 23 -11.39 -7.44 38.98
CA LYS A 23 -11.05 -8.65 39.72
C LYS A 23 -11.42 -9.89 38.89
N PRO A 24 -10.59 -10.95 38.90
CA PRO A 24 -10.99 -12.22 38.31
C PRO A 24 -11.88 -13.00 39.27
N HIS A 25 -13.06 -13.40 38.79
CA HIS A 25 -13.86 -14.43 39.46
C HIS A 25 -13.39 -15.79 38.95
N PRO A 26 -13.13 -16.75 39.88
CA PRO A 26 -12.92 -18.13 39.47
C PRO A 26 -14.27 -18.80 39.21
N VAL A 27 -14.57 -19.07 37.95
CA VAL A 27 -15.67 -19.98 37.60
C VAL A 27 -15.07 -21.34 37.31
N ALA A 28 -15.40 -22.29 38.15
CA ALA A 28 -15.14 -23.69 37.92
C ALA A 28 -15.99 -24.15 36.72
N ILE A 29 -15.34 -24.58 35.67
CA ILE A 29 -16.03 -25.17 34.50
C ILE A 29 -15.79 -26.67 34.55
N THR A 30 -16.87 -27.36 34.77
CA THR A 30 -17.06 -28.79 34.58
C THR A 30 -16.68 -29.19 33.17
N LEU A 31 -15.82 -30.21 33.07
CA LEU A 31 -15.51 -30.92 31.84
C LEU A 31 -16.76 -31.65 31.35
N GLU A 32 -17.35 -31.17 30.31
CA GLU A 32 -18.25 -31.98 29.49
C GLU A 32 -17.64 -32.04 28.08
N SER A 33 -17.23 -33.25 27.79
CA SER A 33 -16.66 -33.65 26.51
C SER A 33 -17.82 -33.77 25.51
N ASP A 34 -17.88 -32.87 24.59
CA ASP A 34 -18.58 -33.12 23.34
C ASP A 34 -17.80 -32.46 22.20
N GLN A 35 -17.20 -33.30 21.45
CA GLN A 35 -16.60 -33.08 20.14
C GLN A 35 -17.72 -33.25 19.11
N PRO A 36 -17.54 -32.84 17.90
CA PRO A 36 -16.80 -31.82 17.22
C PRO A 36 -17.66 -31.06 16.22
N GLU A 37 -17.40 -29.88 15.96
CA GLU A 37 -17.76 -29.36 14.64
C GLU A 37 -16.57 -28.56 14.13
N ASP A 38 -15.99 -29.16 13.14
CA ASP A 38 -14.93 -28.70 12.28
C ASP A 38 -15.34 -27.36 11.63
N THR A 39 -15.37 -26.32 12.48
CA THR A 39 -15.48 -24.96 11.97
C THR A 39 -14.09 -24.55 11.53
N ALA A 40 -13.73 -24.95 10.32
CA ALA A 40 -12.59 -24.43 9.63
C ALA A 40 -12.62 -22.90 9.75
N LEU A 41 -11.70 -22.36 10.56
CA LEU A 41 -11.42 -20.94 10.54
C LEU A 41 -11.26 -20.53 9.07
N PRO A 42 -11.92 -19.45 8.64
CA PRO A 42 -11.68 -18.95 7.30
C PRO A 42 -10.19 -18.68 7.17
N SER A 43 -9.55 -19.48 6.36
CA SER A 43 -8.15 -19.30 5.98
C SER A 43 -7.97 -17.85 5.60
N PRO A 44 -6.93 -17.15 6.11
CA PRO A 44 -6.70 -15.77 5.74
C PRO A 44 -6.74 -15.71 4.22
N ALA A 45 -7.62 -14.86 3.72
CA ALA A 45 -7.82 -14.69 2.30
C ALA A 45 -6.44 -14.58 1.65
N HIS A 46 -6.11 -15.56 0.83
CA HIS A 46 -4.92 -15.48 0.00
C HIS A 46 -5.08 -14.20 -0.78
N HIS A 47 -4.32 -13.17 -0.40
CA HIS A 47 -4.15 -12.00 -1.22
C HIS A 47 -3.63 -12.52 -2.55
N SER A 48 -4.52 -12.65 -3.50
CA SER A 48 -4.16 -13.01 -4.86
C SER A 48 -3.31 -11.86 -5.36
N GLN A 49 -2.00 -12.01 -5.20
CA GLN A 49 -1.06 -11.10 -5.81
C GLN A 49 -1.34 -11.15 -7.29
N LEU A 50 -1.81 -10.04 -7.81
CA LEU A 50 -2.06 -9.90 -9.22
C LEU A 50 -0.76 -10.23 -9.95
N LYS A 51 -0.74 -11.38 -10.59
CA LYS A 51 0.43 -11.86 -11.30
C LYS A 51 0.45 -11.15 -12.64
N LEU A 52 1.01 -9.94 -12.66
CA LEU A 52 1.17 -9.20 -13.92
C LEU A 52 1.92 -10.07 -14.92
N PRO A 53 1.43 -10.16 -16.16
CA PRO A 53 2.04 -10.98 -17.19
C PRO A 53 3.48 -10.52 -17.45
N ILE A 54 4.39 -11.50 -17.58
CA ILE A 54 5.79 -11.27 -17.91
C ILE A 54 5.93 -11.40 -19.44
N GLY A 55 6.70 -10.51 -20.05
CA GLY A 55 6.98 -10.53 -21.47
C GLY A 55 6.26 -9.46 -22.27
N ASN A 56 5.78 -9.80 -23.47
CA ASN A 56 5.25 -8.81 -24.42
C ASN A 56 3.81 -8.37 -24.17
N HIS A 57 3.14 -8.92 -23.16
CA HIS A 57 1.77 -8.55 -22.85
C HIS A 57 1.73 -7.30 -21.97
N TRP A 58 0.97 -6.31 -22.42
CA TRP A 58 0.67 -5.13 -21.66
C TRP A 58 -0.54 -5.38 -20.77
N ASN A 59 -0.48 -4.92 -19.54
CA ASN A 59 -1.58 -4.91 -18.59
C ASN A 59 -2.12 -3.48 -18.50
N THR A 60 -3.40 -3.30 -18.82
CA THR A 60 -4.04 -1.99 -18.80
C THR A 60 -4.64 -1.74 -17.41
N TRP A 61 -4.27 -0.62 -16.82
CA TRP A 61 -4.81 -0.12 -15.57
C TRP A 61 -5.85 0.95 -15.86
N GLN A 62 -7.08 0.72 -15.39
CA GLN A 62 -8.16 1.70 -15.47
C GLN A 62 -8.24 2.48 -14.17
N CYS A 63 -8.08 3.79 -14.25
CA CYS A 63 -8.10 4.70 -13.11
C CYS A 63 -9.34 5.59 -13.17
N ARG A 64 -9.55 6.37 -12.12
CA ARG A 64 -10.66 7.32 -12.06
C ARG A 64 -10.51 8.44 -13.10
N GLU A 65 -9.28 8.86 -13.34
CA GLU A 65 -8.95 10.01 -14.21
C GLU A 65 -8.38 9.61 -15.57
N GLY A 66 -8.26 8.31 -15.88
CA GLY A 66 -7.67 7.84 -17.13
C GLY A 66 -7.15 6.43 -17.05
N SER A 67 -6.23 6.07 -17.93
CA SER A 67 -5.62 4.74 -17.95
C SER A 67 -4.14 4.80 -18.30
N PHE A 68 -3.44 3.72 -18.02
CA PHE A 68 -2.07 3.49 -18.42
C PHE A 68 -1.80 2.00 -18.57
N ASP A 69 -0.74 1.64 -19.26
CA ASP A 69 -0.35 0.25 -19.46
C ASP A 69 1.00 -0.04 -18.78
N THR A 70 1.14 -1.25 -18.26
CA THR A 70 2.41 -1.72 -17.70
C THR A 70 2.76 -3.11 -18.21
N ARG A 71 4.08 -3.42 -18.26
CA ARG A 71 4.57 -4.78 -18.44
C ARG A 71 5.91 -4.96 -17.75
N TYR A 72 6.22 -6.19 -17.39
CA TYR A 72 7.57 -6.59 -16.98
C TYR A 72 8.29 -7.16 -18.20
N PRO A 73 9.41 -6.57 -18.65
CA PRO A 73 10.14 -7.09 -19.81
C PRO A 73 10.75 -8.46 -19.55
N ASP A 74 11.06 -8.76 -18.29
CA ASP A 74 11.69 -10.02 -17.88
C ASP A 74 11.21 -10.51 -16.51
N SER A 75 11.64 -11.71 -16.14
CA SER A 75 11.24 -12.35 -14.89
C SER A 75 11.91 -11.80 -13.64
N SER A 76 12.95 -10.98 -13.76
CA SER A 76 13.62 -10.36 -12.62
C SER A 76 12.72 -9.33 -11.93
N LYS A 77 11.79 -8.73 -12.70
CA LYS A 77 10.90 -7.65 -12.27
C LYS A 77 11.63 -6.43 -11.69
N GLN A 78 12.89 -6.27 -12.00
CA GLN A 78 13.65 -5.09 -11.59
C GLN A 78 13.30 -3.86 -12.39
N ASN A 79 12.83 -4.08 -13.63
CA ASN A 79 12.36 -3.04 -14.51
C ASN A 79 10.87 -3.21 -14.82
N LEU A 80 10.18 -2.08 -14.89
CA LEU A 80 8.80 -1.99 -15.33
C LEU A 80 8.74 -1.06 -16.54
N GLN A 81 8.12 -1.48 -17.63
CA GLN A 81 7.79 -0.59 -18.73
C GLN A 81 6.38 -0.06 -18.54
N LEU A 82 6.22 1.23 -18.71
CA LEU A 82 4.98 1.95 -18.50
C LEU A 82 4.67 2.81 -19.72
N ARG A 83 3.43 2.72 -20.21
CA ARG A 83 2.88 3.65 -21.20
C ARG A 83 1.84 4.53 -20.53
N TYR A 84 2.07 5.82 -20.59
CA TYR A 84 1.14 6.81 -20.06
C TYR A 84 1.08 8.01 -20.98
N MET A 85 -0.14 8.44 -21.35
CA MET A 85 -0.38 9.44 -22.38
C MET A 85 0.30 9.03 -23.71
N SER A 86 1.20 9.85 -24.22
CA SER A 86 1.95 9.56 -25.46
C SER A 86 3.38 9.07 -25.20
N GLY A 87 3.74 8.83 -23.94
CA GLY A 87 5.09 8.44 -23.53
C GLY A 87 5.22 6.98 -23.12
N GLU A 88 6.37 6.38 -23.42
CA GLU A 88 6.80 5.10 -22.88
C GLU A 88 7.99 5.36 -21.95
N HIS A 89 7.94 4.79 -20.74
CA HIS A 89 8.92 4.98 -19.69
C HIS A 89 9.42 3.64 -19.19
N THR A 90 10.72 3.55 -18.93
CA THR A 90 11.28 2.45 -18.16
C THR A 90 11.49 2.93 -16.74
N LEU A 91 10.95 2.21 -15.79
CA LEU A 91 11.03 2.48 -14.37
C LEU A 91 11.84 1.38 -13.70
N GLU A 92 12.66 1.73 -12.72
CA GLU A 92 13.47 0.80 -11.93
C GLU A 92 12.82 0.57 -10.56
N GLN A 93 12.90 -0.67 -10.08
CA GLN A 93 12.40 -1.01 -8.76
C GLN A 93 13.24 -0.34 -7.67
N ARG A 94 12.58 0.31 -6.73
CA ARG A 94 13.26 0.84 -5.53
C ARG A 94 13.59 -0.31 -4.57
N PRO A 95 14.86 -0.44 -4.16
CA PRO A 95 15.25 -1.46 -3.20
C PRO A 95 14.57 -1.25 -1.85
N GLY A 96 14.05 -2.34 -1.28
CA GLY A 96 13.48 -2.35 0.08
C GLY A 96 12.03 -1.88 0.21
N ASP A 97 11.41 -1.40 -0.85
CA ASP A 97 9.99 -1.02 -0.79
C ASP A 97 9.09 -2.26 -0.78
N ASN A 98 8.11 -2.24 0.13
CA ASN A 98 7.06 -3.25 0.18
C ASN A 98 5.72 -2.58 0.54
N PRO A 99 4.76 -2.50 -0.39
CA PRO A 99 4.78 -3.06 -1.76
C PRO A 99 5.82 -2.41 -2.68
N ALA A 100 6.19 -3.13 -3.75
CA ALA A 100 7.22 -2.67 -4.67
C ALA A 100 6.83 -1.36 -5.37
N THR A 101 7.77 -0.43 -5.37
CA THR A 101 7.67 0.86 -6.07
C THR A 101 8.65 0.88 -7.23
N TYR A 102 8.23 1.45 -8.36
CA TYR A 102 9.05 1.61 -9.55
C TYR A 102 9.10 3.08 -9.94
N GLU A 103 10.29 3.60 -10.22
CA GLU A 103 10.43 5.01 -10.60
C GLU A 103 11.62 5.26 -11.55
N ASN A 104 11.60 6.43 -12.21
CA ASN A 104 12.73 6.95 -13.00
C ASN A 104 13.00 8.44 -12.73
N GLY A 105 12.54 8.97 -11.59
CA GLY A 105 12.64 10.39 -11.25
C GLY A 105 11.58 11.28 -11.90
N GLN A 106 10.99 10.89 -13.02
CA GLN A 106 9.90 11.62 -13.66
C GLN A 106 8.53 11.06 -13.28
N ILE A 107 8.41 9.75 -13.27
CA ILE A 107 7.18 9.02 -12.92
C ILE A 107 7.53 7.93 -11.91
N ALA A 108 6.64 7.73 -10.96
CA ALA A 108 6.65 6.62 -10.05
C ALA A 108 5.33 5.84 -10.15
N PHE A 109 5.45 4.53 -10.16
CA PHE A 109 4.35 3.56 -10.13
C PHE A 109 4.34 2.86 -8.79
N TYR A 110 3.19 2.87 -8.13
CA TYR A 110 2.93 2.20 -6.86
C TYR A 110 1.84 1.16 -7.06
N SER A 111 2.02 -0.04 -6.53
CA SER A 111 0.97 -1.05 -6.58
C SER A 111 1.06 -2.00 -5.40
N ASP A 112 -0.11 -2.29 -4.82
CA ASP A 112 -0.30 -3.33 -3.80
C ASP A 112 -0.74 -4.68 -4.41
N GLY A 113 -0.77 -4.77 -5.74
CA GLY A 113 -1.22 -5.94 -6.49
C GLY A 113 -2.73 -5.97 -6.79
N GLN A 114 -3.53 -5.12 -6.19
CA GLN A 114 -4.98 -4.99 -6.43
C GLN A 114 -5.34 -3.61 -6.96
N SER A 115 -4.61 -2.62 -6.53
CA SER A 115 -4.74 -1.24 -6.97
C SER A 115 -3.40 -0.65 -7.33
N ALA A 116 -3.43 0.42 -8.10
CA ALA A 116 -2.24 1.14 -8.47
C ALA A 116 -2.45 2.65 -8.47
N ALA A 117 -1.33 3.37 -8.45
CA ALA A 117 -1.28 4.81 -8.61
C ALA A 117 -0.05 5.23 -9.40
N LEU A 118 -0.16 6.34 -10.11
CA LEU A 118 0.96 7.04 -10.72
C LEU A 118 1.18 8.38 -10.03
N ALA A 119 2.44 8.74 -9.85
CA ALA A 119 2.81 10.03 -9.30
C ALA A 119 4.02 10.62 -10.03
N ARG A 120 4.25 11.90 -9.81
CA ARG A 120 5.45 12.63 -10.24
C ARG A 120 6.28 12.93 -9.00
N PRO A 121 7.38 12.17 -8.74
CA PRO A 121 8.16 12.31 -7.51
C PRO A 121 8.71 13.71 -7.30
N ALA A 122 9.25 14.32 -8.37
CA ALA A 122 9.89 15.64 -8.32
C ALA A 122 8.96 16.76 -7.83
N SER A 123 7.66 16.66 -8.06
CA SER A 123 6.65 17.64 -7.64
C SER A 123 5.71 17.14 -6.55
N ALA A 124 5.92 15.92 -6.05
CA ALA A 124 5.03 15.23 -5.13
C ALA A 124 3.55 15.24 -5.60
N THR A 125 3.33 15.18 -6.93
CA THR A 125 2.00 15.27 -7.52
C THR A 125 1.50 13.88 -7.87
N VAL A 126 0.32 13.53 -7.41
CA VAL A 126 -0.38 12.32 -7.83
C VAL A 126 -1.02 12.58 -9.20
N LEU A 127 -0.75 11.72 -10.16
CA LEU A 127 -1.26 11.80 -11.52
C LEU A 127 -2.55 11.00 -11.71
N LEU A 128 -2.54 9.75 -11.24
CA LEU A 128 -3.67 8.83 -11.34
C LEU A 128 -3.80 8.02 -10.04
N THR A 129 -5.02 7.76 -9.59
CA THR A 129 -5.31 6.98 -8.38
C THR A 129 -6.43 5.97 -8.58
N GLY A 130 -6.50 5.02 -7.64
CA GLY A 130 -7.57 4.03 -7.63
C GLY A 130 -7.61 3.19 -8.90
N CYS A 131 -6.46 2.98 -9.53
CA CYS A 131 -6.34 2.22 -10.75
C CYS A 131 -6.53 0.73 -10.47
N ARG A 132 -7.24 0.05 -11.34
CA ARG A 132 -7.45 -1.40 -11.27
C ARG A 132 -7.16 -2.02 -12.63
N PRO A 133 -6.64 -3.26 -12.66
CA PRO A 133 -6.39 -3.98 -13.90
C PRO A 133 -7.68 -4.43 -14.58
#